data_71bb0f2c318778f8f77f264dfce913fc
#
_entry.id   71bb0f2c318778f8f77f264dfce913fc
#
_cell.length_a   1.000
_cell.length_b   1.000
_cell.length_c   1.000
_cell.angle_alpha   90.00
_cell.angle_beta   90.00
_cell.angle_gamma   90.00
#
_symmetry.space_group_name_H-M   'P 1'
#
loop_
_entity.id
_entity.type
_entity.pdbx_description
1 polymer ?
#
loop_
_entity_poly.entity_id
_entity_poly.type
_entity_poly.pdbx_seq_one_letter_code
_entity_poly.pdbx_strand_id
1 'polypeptide(L)'
;MVSETSIGGGEPIQTEVLVIGAGIGGIYAVHRCLEEGLGVVCLEAASHVGGVWHHNRYPGARVDIESFDYCFHFSPEIYRDWQWSERYAAQPELFRYLEYVADRTGAIDHIRFNARVVAANWKPADAEWHVRTDTGTSYRARFVLMATGNLSAPRPPAFEGMESFRGQIIETSSWPGAGVDWRGKRVGIIGTGSSGVQAIPVIAKDAAKLTVFQRTANYSVPAQNGPMQADRHQAVIDDVLAERARMMDSYAGINALIREVRPSTDYSPEEQQAALERQWQEGGQGMMAVFADQQTNPVAAELVSEFVRSKIRQIVRDPITAETLCPKGFPIGVRRLGVDTDYYDTFNRDNVELVDVKADPIVRITPNGVETASGEHPVDILIFALGFDAFTGAIDRAGIRNEKGEAPTDRWRRGPRTLLGLMIAGFPNLFMVSGPGSPSVLVNLMLMNEYSIDWIVDCIKWLDAKGARTIEATVEAEDAWVEEVAKTASHRLAARIPNWMTHQGEDGSRAFIPYAAGLKAYRVHAEGCVNAGYAGFRTSR
;
A
#
# COMPACT_ATOMS: atom_id res chain seq x y z
N MET A 1 11.49 -1.74 -39.26
CA MET A 1 12.80 -1.13 -38.96
C MET A 1 12.53 0.33 -38.65
N VAL A 2 12.34 0.66 -37.39
CA VAL A 2 12.24 2.04 -36.91
C VAL A 2 13.64 2.37 -36.38
N SER A 3 14.29 3.36 -36.98
CA SER A 3 15.63 3.80 -36.65
C SER A 3 15.70 4.28 -35.20
N GLU A 4 16.58 3.67 -34.41
CA GLU A 4 17.02 4.19 -33.12
C GLU A 4 17.71 5.55 -33.32
N THR A 5 16.96 6.60 -33.12
CA THR A 5 17.53 7.94 -32.98
C THR A 5 18.11 8.05 -31.57
N SER A 6 19.43 8.05 -31.49
CA SER A 6 20.19 8.37 -30.27
C SER A 6 19.94 9.81 -29.86
N ILE A 7 19.15 10.01 -28.80
CA ILE A 7 18.97 11.31 -28.16
C ILE A 7 19.57 11.20 -26.76
N GLY A 8 20.66 11.94 -26.51
CA GLY A 8 21.29 12.09 -25.18
C GLY A 8 22.55 11.24 -24.98
N GLY A 9 23.67 11.65 -25.58
CA GLY A 9 24.94 10.90 -25.60
C GLY A 9 25.89 11.21 -24.42
N GLY A 10 25.49 10.92 -23.17
CA GLY A 10 26.44 10.78 -22.06
C GLY A 10 26.78 9.32 -21.85
N GLU A 11 27.99 9.01 -21.34
CA GLU A 11 28.30 7.64 -20.90
C GLU A 11 27.33 7.21 -19.78
N PRO A 12 26.85 5.95 -19.79
CA PRO A 12 25.98 5.43 -18.73
C PRO A 12 26.63 5.52 -17.36
N ILE A 13 25.89 5.98 -16.37
CA ILE A 13 26.34 6.01 -14.97
C ILE A 13 26.38 4.59 -14.45
N GLN A 14 27.54 4.17 -13.95
CA GLN A 14 27.73 2.83 -13.38
C GLN A 14 27.38 2.85 -11.89
N THR A 15 26.66 1.83 -11.44
CA THR A 15 26.43 1.56 -10.03
C THR A 15 26.32 0.06 -9.79
N GLU A 16 26.58 -0.41 -8.60
CA GLU A 16 26.37 -1.82 -8.26
C GLU A 16 24.89 -2.14 -8.05
N VAL A 17 24.22 -1.30 -7.25
CA VAL A 17 22.80 -1.42 -6.94
C VAL A 17 22.06 -0.18 -7.43
N LEU A 18 20.99 -0.39 -8.17
CA LEU A 18 20.07 0.67 -8.59
C LEU A 18 18.72 0.43 -7.93
N VAL A 19 18.30 1.38 -7.10
CA VAL A 19 16.99 1.35 -6.42
C VAL A 19 16.00 2.20 -7.20
N ILE A 20 14.79 1.69 -7.44
CA ILE A 20 13.71 2.42 -8.12
C ILE A 20 12.63 2.79 -7.12
N GLY A 21 12.51 4.09 -6.82
CA GLY A 21 11.57 4.68 -5.87
C GLY A 21 12.20 5.03 -4.54
N ALA A 22 11.99 6.27 -4.07
CA ALA A 22 12.49 6.80 -2.79
C ALA A 22 11.37 6.98 -1.75
N GLY A 23 10.44 6.03 -1.70
CA GLY A 23 9.51 5.87 -0.59
C GLY A 23 10.19 5.20 0.61
N ILE A 24 9.39 4.67 1.54
CA ILE A 24 9.86 3.96 2.73
C ILE A 24 10.90 2.88 2.38
N GLY A 25 10.56 1.98 1.44
CA GLY A 25 11.48 0.91 1.05
C GLY A 25 12.76 1.43 0.40
N GLY A 26 12.68 2.46 -0.46
CA GLY A 26 13.85 3.00 -1.13
C GLY A 26 14.83 3.71 -0.20
N ILE A 27 14.32 4.49 0.76
CA ILE A 27 15.16 5.15 1.78
C ILE A 27 15.94 4.09 2.57
N TYR A 28 15.26 3.05 3.03
CA TYR A 28 15.92 1.97 3.79
C TYR A 28 16.87 1.14 2.92
N ALA A 29 16.53 0.87 1.66
CA ALA A 29 17.40 0.13 0.75
C ALA A 29 18.72 0.87 0.50
N VAL A 30 18.67 2.18 0.29
CA VAL A 30 19.89 3.00 0.16
C VAL A 30 20.73 2.93 1.43
N HIS A 31 20.11 3.14 2.60
CA HIS A 31 20.79 3.06 3.89
C HIS A 31 21.49 1.71 4.08
N ARG A 32 20.80 0.58 3.87
CA ARG A 32 21.38 -0.76 4.04
C ARG A 32 22.52 -1.05 3.05
N CYS A 33 22.39 -0.58 1.81
CA CYS A 33 23.49 -0.70 0.84
C CYS A 33 24.72 0.07 1.30
N LEU A 34 24.56 1.29 1.82
CA LEU A 34 25.65 2.13 2.32
C LEU A 34 26.34 1.51 3.55
N GLU A 35 25.58 0.96 4.49
CA GLU A 35 26.13 0.26 5.66
C GLU A 35 27.02 -0.93 5.26
N GLU A 36 26.67 -1.62 4.18
CA GLU A 36 27.44 -2.76 3.67
C GLU A 36 28.50 -2.39 2.64
N GLY A 37 28.68 -1.09 2.36
CA GLY A 37 29.71 -0.58 1.45
C GLY A 37 29.40 -0.81 -0.03
N LEU A 38 28.14 -1.11 -0.39
CA LEU A 38 27.69 -1.30 -1.78
C LEU A 38 27.52 0.05 -2.47
N GLY A 39 27.99 0.16 -3.71
CA GLY A 39 27.74 1.32 -4.57
C GLY A 39 26.26 1.41 -4.96
N VAL A 40 25.55 2.44 -4.52
CA VAL A 40 24.10 2.56 -4.71
C VAL A 40 23.68 3.90 -5.30
N VAL A 41 22.72 3.86 -6.24
CA VAL A 41 21.97 5.01 -6.76
C VAL A 41 20.47 4.71 -6.66
N CYS A 42 19.70 5.65 -6.14
CA CYS A 42 18.24 5.57 -6.11
C CYS A 42 17.63 6.57 -7.11
N LEU A 43 16.68 6.11 -7.91
CA LEU A 43 15.95 6.93 -8.88
C LEU A 43 14.52 7.16 -8.40
N GLU A 44 14.15 8.42 -8.20
CA GLU A 44 12.82 8.82 -7.76
C GLU A 44 12.14 9.68 -8.84
N ALA A 45 10.90 9.31 -9.18
CA ALA A 45 10.12 10.02 -10.18
C ALA A 45 9.62 11.39 -9.69
N ALA A 46 9.44 11.54 -8.39
CA ALA A 46 9.01 12.78 -7.76
C ALA A 46 10.19 13.72 -7.47
N SER A 47 9.88 14.93 -7.02
CA SER A 47 10.87 15.95 -6.63
C SER A 47 11.40 15.78 -5.20
N HIS A 48 10.86 14.85 -4.43
CA HIS A 48 11.21 14.62 -3.01
C HIS A 48 11.06 13.14 -2.66
N VAL A 49 11.63 12.75 -1.53
CA VAL A 49 11.40 11.45 -0.88
C VAL A 49 9.96 11.32 -0.39
N GLY A 50 9.58 10.13 0.04
CA GLY A 50 8.33 9.90 0.78
C GLY A 50 7.29 9.06 0.05
N GLY A 51 7.44 8.82 -1.27
CA GLY A 51 6.53 7.95 -2.01
C GLY A 51 5.06 8.36 -1.86
N VAL A 52 4.21 7.48 -1.33
CA VAL A 52 2.78 7.77 -1.13
C VAL A 52 2.54 9.00 -0.24
N TRP A 53 3.42 9.30 0.72
CA TRP A 53 3.28 10.47 1.61
C TRP A 53 3.73 11.77 0.94
N HIS A 54 4.48 11.71 -0.14
CA HIS A 54 4.73 12.84 -1.02
C HIS A 54 3.53 13.15 -1.94
N HIS A 55 2.85 12.11 -2.46
CA HIS A 55 1.77 12.28 -3.43
C HIS A 55 0.40 12.47 -2.80
N ASN A 56 0.06 11.70 -1.77
CA ASN A 56 -1.26 11.65 -1.15
C ASN A 56 -1.40 12.76 -0.09
N ARG A 57 -1.41 14.01 -0.52
CA ARG A 57 -1.53 15.22 0.32
C ARG A 57 -2.96 15.70 0.50
N TYR A 58 -3.94 14.87 0.16
CA TYR A 58 -5.35 15.22 0.30
C TYR A 58 -5.71 15.52 1.77
N PRO A 59 -6.70 16.38 2.04
CA PRO A 59 -7.07 16.77 3.38
C PRO A 59 -7.49 15.55 4.21
N GLY A 60 -6.97 15.46 5.42
CA GLY A 60 -7.26 14.33 6.31
C GLY A 60 -6.41 13.08 6.06
N ALA A 61 -5.49 13.07 5.08
CA ALA A 61 -4.59 11.94 4.84
C ALA A 61 -3.77 11.59 6.09
N ARG A 62 -3.84 10.32 6.53
CA ARG A 62 -3.15 9.82 7.72
C ARG A 62 -2.95 8.31 7.66
N VAL A 63 -2.10 7.78 8.54
CA VAL A 63 -1.96 6.34 8.73
C VAL A 63 -3.24 5.72 9.29
N ASP A 64 -3.44 4.43 9.05
CA ASP A 64 -4.52 3.61 9.58
C ASP A 64 -4.06 2.55 10.59
N ILE A 65 -2.77 2.59 10.97
CA ILE A 65 -2.17 1.93 12.13
C ILE A 65 -1.51 2.98 13.03
N GLU A 66 -1.19 2.65 14.26
CA GLU A 66 -0.65 3.62 15.19
C GLU A 66 0.74 4.13 14.75
N SER A 67 1.04 5.39 15.05
CA SER A 67 2.25 6.08 14.56
C SER A 67 3.54 5.35 14.93
N PHE A 68 3.62 4.79 16.14
CA PHE A 68 4.79 4.05 16.59
C PHE A 68 4.91 2.64 15.97
N ASP A 69 3.86 2.12 15.34
CA ASP A 69 3.93 0.95 14.48
C ASP A 69 4.37 1.34 13.05
N TYR A 70 4.01 2.55 12.61
CA TYR A 70 4.29 3.04 11.26
C TYR A 70 5.56 3.90 11.21
N CYS A 71 6.66 3.38 11.77
CA CYS A 71 7.97 3.99 11.75
C CYS A 71 9.05 2.94 11.53
N PHE A 72 10.28 3.37 11.28
CA PHE A 72 11.42 2.48 11.17
C PHE A 72 11.85 1.96 12.55
N HIS A 73 12.14 0.67 12.64
CA HIS A 73 12.56 0.00 13.86
C HIS A 73 14.02 -0.51 13.77
N PHE A 74 14.73 -0.20 12.69
CA PHE A 74 16.12 -0.65 12.52
C PHE A 74 17.10 0.14 13.40
N SER A 75 16.81 1.39 13.74
CA SER A 75 17.66 2.25 14.54
C SER A 75 16.94 2.76 15.79
N PRO A 76 17.36 2.32 16.99
CA PRO A 76 16.86 2.87 18.24
C PRO A 76 17.07 4.38 18.40
N GLU A 77 18.13 4.94 17.79
CA GLU A 77 18.44 6.38 17.82
C GLU A 77 17.39 7.17 17.04
N ILE A 78 17.11 6.77 15.79
CA ILE A 78 16.10 7.41 14.94
C ILE A 78 14.73 7.34 15.60
N TYR A 79 14.40 6.17 16.21
CA TYR A 79 13.13 5.97 16.89
C TYR A 79 12.99 6.91 18.11
N ARG A 80 14.02 7.06 18.92
CA ARG A 80 14.03 7.95 20.10
C ARG A 80 14.02 9.43 19.78
N ASP A 81 14.70 9.81 18.69
CA ASP A 81 14.84 11.22 18.29
C ASP A 81 13.55 11.79 17.71
N TRP A 82 12.64 10.93 17.21
CA TRP A 82 11.38 11.35 16.61
C TRP A 82 10.21 11.20 17.57
N GLN A 83 9.52 12.30 17.86
CA GLN A 83 8.34 12.31 18.72
C GLN A 83 7.08 12.54 17.88
N TRP A 84 6.23 11.50 17.84
CA TRP A 84 4.94 11.58 17.15
C TRP A 84 3.97 12.48 17.90
N SER A 85 3.27 13.37 17.19
CA SER A 85 2.29 14.29 17.78
C SER A 85 0.95 13.64 18.09
N GLU A 86 0.56 12.64 17.28
CA GLU A 86 -0.75 11.98 17.36
C GLU A 86 -0.62 10.46 17.34
N ARG A 87 -1.65 9.79 17.89
CA ARG A 87 -1.76 8.32 17.84
C ARG A 87 -1.75 7.79 16.39
N TYR A 88 -2.41 8.50 15.48
CA TYR A 88 -2.43 8.21 14.04
C TYR A 88 -1.92 9.44 13.30
N ALA A 89 -0.65 9.47 12.97
CA ALA A 89 0.02 10.62 12.39
C ALA A 89 -0.60 11.04 11.04
N ALA A 90 -0.74 12.34 10.88
CA ALA A 90 -1.18 12.94 9.63
C ALA A 90 -0.06 12.99 8.58
N GLN A 91 -0.44 13.06 7.31
CA GLN A 91 0.49 13.09 6.17
C GLN A 91 1.64 14.11 6.31
N PRO A 92 1.43 15.37 6.75
CA PRO A 92 2.53 16.32 6.87
C PRO A 92 3.61 15.89 7.86
N GLU A 93 3.23 15.20 8.94
CA GLU A 93 4.19 14.70 9.92
C GLU A 93 4.93 13.47 9.38
N LEU A 94 4.23 12.55 8.75
CA LEU A 94 4.83 11.38 8.09
C LEU A 94 5.81 11.78 6.99
N PHE A 95 5.48 12.80 6.21
CA PHE A 95 6.37 13.31 5.18
C PHE A 95 7.65 13.86 5.79
N ARG A 96 7.57 14.73 6.82
CA ARG A 96 8.74 15.23 7.55
C ARG A 96 9.57 14.14 8.22
N TYR A 97 8.90 13.10 8.74
CA TYR A 97 9.59 11.94 9.30
C TYR A 97 10.44 11.22 8.25
N LEU A 98 9.91 10.99 7.05
CA LEU A 98 10.67 10.34 5.98
C LEU A 98 11.81 11.22 5.44
N GLU A 99 11.63 12.54 5.37
CA GLU A 99 12.72 13.48 5.07
C GLU A 99 13.81 13.41 6.15
N TYR A 100 13.42 13.44 7.42
CA TYR A 100 14.35 13.31 8.56
C TYR A 100 15.15 12.00 8.49
N VAL A 101 14.49 10.87 8.22
CA VAL A 101 15.19 9.57 8.11
C VAL A 101 16.14 9.54 6.92
N ALA A 102 15.72 10.05 5.75
CA ALA A 102 16.56 10.09 4.55
C ALA A 102 17.83 10.94 4.76
N ASP A 103 17.71 12.07 5.46
CA ASP A 103 18.83 12.92 5.84
C ASP A 103 19.72 12.23 6.88
N ARG A 104 19.13 11.77 7.99
CA ARG A 104 19.84 11.17 9.13
C ARG A 104 20.65 9.92 8.74
N THR A 105 20.19 9.18 7.75
CA THR A 105 20.86 7.97 7.21
C THR A 105 21.84 8.26 6.07
N GLY A 106 21.94 9.50 5.60
CA GLY A 106 22.71 9.86 4.42
C GLY A 106 22.12 9.36 3.10
N ALA A 107 20.94 8.74 3.12
CA ALA A 107 20.31 8.21 1.90
C ALA A 107 20.00 9.32 0.89
N ILE A 108 19.72 10.53 1.34
CA ILE A 108 19.35 11.67 0.50
C ILE A 108 20.40 11.99 -0.57
N ASP A 109 21.69 11.85 -0.27
CA ASP A 109 22.79 12.15 -1.18
C ASP A 109 22.89 11.19 -2.36
N HIS A 110 22.30 9.99 -2.23
CA HIS A 110 22.30 8.93 -3.24
C HIS A 110 21.02 8.87 -4.07
N ILE A 111 20.05 9.75 -3.80
CA ILE A 111 18.78 9.83 -4.54
C ILE A 111 18.87 10.85 -5.68
N ARG A 112 18.35 10.45 -6.85
CA ARG A 112 18.20 11.31 -8.04
C ARG A 112 16.73 11.54 -8.26
N PHE A 113 16.28 12.75 -7.96
CA PHE A 113 14.88 13.17 -8.09
C PHE A 113 14.53 13.55 -9.54
N ASN A 114 13.22 13.58 -9.85
CA ASN A 114 12.70 13.86 -11.18
C ASN A 114 13.31 12.94 -12.25
N ALA A 115 13.54 11.70 -11.89
CA ALA A 115 14.22 10.67 -12.68
C ALA A 115 13.35 9.41 -12.79
N ARG A 116 12.23 9.53 -13.52
CA ARG A 116 11.32 8.40 -13.71
C ARG A 116 11.95 7.34 -14.61
N VAL A 117 12.06 6.12 -14.12
CA VAL A 117 12.48 4.97 -14.93
C VAL A 117 11.39 4.66 -15.95
N VAL A 118 11.78 4.60 -17.23
CA VAL A 118 10.88 4.29 -18.35
C VAL A 118 11.30 3.04 -19.12
N ALA A 119 12.52 2.54 -18.88
CA ALA A 119 13.00 1.28 -19.43
C ALA A 119 14.09 0.69 -18.53
N ALA A 120 14.04 -0.63 -18.32
CA ALA A 120 15.10 -1.41 -17.69
C ALA A 120 15.23 -2.74 -18.43
N ASN A 121 16.35 -2.94 -19.13
CA ASN A 121 16.57 -4.08 -19.99
C ASN A 121 17.74 -4.91 -19.48
N TRP A 122 17.53 -6.19 -19.26
CA TRP A 122 18.59 -7.13 -18.91
C TRP A 122 19.53 -7.39 -20.10
N LYS A 123 20.83 -7.31 -19.87
CA LYS A 123 21.87 -7.59 -20.84
C LYS A 123 22.73 -8.78 -20.38
N PRO A 124 22.48 -9.98 -20.91
CA PRO A 124 23.18 -11.20 -20.47
C PRO A 124 24.69 -11.14 -20.66
N ALA A 125 25.17 -10.48 -21.75
CA ALA A 125 26.60 -10.40 -22.06
C ALA A 125 27.40 -9.64 -20.99
N ASP A 126 26.76 -8.63 -20.38
CA ASP A 126 27.36 -7.78 -19.34
C ASP A 126 27.00 -8.29 -17.92
N ALA A 127 25.97 -9.13 -17.82
CA ALA A 127 25.28 -9.50 -16.56
C ALA A 127 24.82 -8.26 -15.79
N GLU A 128 24.21 -7.28 -16.51
CA GLU A 128 23.79 -5.99 -15.98
C GLU A 128 22.43 -5.56 -16.53
N TRP A 129 21.75 -4.72 -15.77
CA TRP A 129 20.56 -3.98 -16.19
C TRP A 129 20.97 -2.65 -16.82
N HIS A 130 20.49 -2.40 -18.04
CA HIS A 130 20.56 -1.10 -18.67
C HIS A 130 19.25 -0.34 -18.42
N VAL A 131 19.33 0.71 -17.62
CA VAL A 131 18.16 1.47 -17.17
C VAL A 131 18.19 2.87 -17.75
N ARG A 132 17.02 3.37 -18.20
CA ARG A 132 16.87 4.70 -18.78
C ARG A 132 15.72 5.44 -18.09
N THR A 133 15.94 6.72 -17.80
CA THR A 133 14.94 7.64 -17.26
C THR A 133 14.22 8.42 -18.37
N ASP A 134 13.12 9.05 -18.04
CA ASP A 134 12.37 9.98 -18.89
C ASP A 134 13.17 11.23 -19.26
N THR A 135 14.17 11.60 -18.45
CA THR A 135 15.13 12.69 -18.76
C THR A 135 16.20 12.28 -19.77
N GLY A 136 16.24 11.02 -20.21
CA GLY A 136 17.23 10.49 -21.15
C GLY A 136 18.52 10.00 -20.50
N THR A 137 18.70 10.15 -19.17
CA THR A 137 19.87 9.64 -18.46
C THR A 137 19.85 8.13 -18.44
N SER A 138 21.03 7.52 -18.70
CA SER A 138 21.22 6.07 -18.74
C SER A 138 22.09 5.60 -17.58
N TYR A 139 21.75 4.43 -17.04
CA TYR A 139 22.47 3.76 -15.95
C TYR A 139 22.76 2.31 -16.33
N ARG A 140 23.84 1.77 -15.75
CA ARG A 140 24.13 0.34 -15.75
C ARG A 140 24.25 -0.12 -14.32
N ALA A 141 23.57 -1.19 -13.97
CA ALA A 141 23.57 -1.73 -12.62
C ALA A 141 23.61 -3.25 -12.65
N ARG A 142 24.40 -3.85 -11.78
CA ARG A 142 24.39 -5.30 -11.59
C ARG A 142 23.07 -5.76 -10.98
N PHE A 143 22.54 -5.03 -10.00
CA PHE A 143 21.29 -5.32 -9.31
C PHE A 143 20.29 -4.17 -9.46
N VAL A 144 19.02 -4.53 -9.64
CA VAL A 144 17.90 -3.57 -9.61
C VAL A 144 16.94 -3.97 -8.48
N LEU A 145 16.67 -3.03 -7.58
CA LEU A 145 15.71 -3.17 -6.49
C LEU A 145 14.48 -2.33 -6.78
N MET A 146 13.35 -3.00 -6.98
CA MET A 146 12.05 -2.36 -7.20
C MET A 146 11.44 -1.97 -5.85
N ALA A 147 11.71 -0.76 -5.37
CA ALA A 147 11.11 -0.17 -4.17
C ALA A 147 9.90 0.74 -4.53
N THR A 148 9.19 0.39 -5.60
CA THR A 148 8.13 1.19 -6.22
C THR A 148 6.83 1.25 -5.41
N GLY A 149 6.71 0.42 -4.37
CA GLY A 149 5.52 0.35 -3.53
C GLY A 149 4.31 -0.31 -4.21
N ASN A 150 3.34 -0.76 -3.39
CA ASN A 150 2.17 -1.50 -3.86
C ASN A 150 0.97 -0.61 -4.26
N LEU A 151 0.99 0.67 -3.88
CA LEU A 151 -0.09 1.65 -4.09
C LEU A 151 0.47 2.95 -4.69
N SER A 152 1.27 2.85 -5.76
CA SER A 152 1.93 3.98 -6.41
C SER A 152 1.51 4.19 -7.88
N ALA A 153 0.69 3.29 -8.44
CA ALA A 153 0.14 3.39 -9.77
C ALA A 153 -1.35 3.76 -9.70
N PRO A 154 -1.73 5.06 -9.75
CA PRO A 154 -3.13 5.46 -9.65
C PRO A 154 -3.94 4.94 -10.85
N ARG A 155 -5.21 4.64 -10.58
CA ARG A 155 -6.20 4.35 -11.64
C ARG A 155 -6.68 5.67 -12.22
N PRO A 156 -6.47 5.93 -13.51
CA PRO A 156 -6.94 7.16 -14.12
C PRO A 156 -8.47 7.19 -14.13
N PRO A 157 -9.08 8.35 -13.90
CA PRO A 157 -10.51 8.51 -14.12
C PRO A 157 -10.84 8.34 -15.61
N ALA A 158 -11.96 7.64 -15.88
CA ALA A 158 -12.43 7.38 -17.24
C ALA A 158 -13.95 7.59 -17.27
N PHE A 159 -14.38 8.86 -17.30
CA PHE A 159 -15.76 9.25 -17.40
C PHE A 159 -15.99 10.04 -18.68
N GLU A 160 -17.09 9.77 -19.38
CA GLU A 160 -17.49 10.53 -20.55
C GLU A 160 -17.66 12.01 -20.22
N GLY A 161 -17.19 12.91 -21.09
CA GLY A 161 -17.36 14.36 -20.98
C GLY A 161 -16.44 15.08 -20.01
N MET A 162 -15.46 14.40 -19.38
CA MET A 162 -14.52 15.02 -18.43
C MET A 162 -13.80 16.25 -19.00
N GLU A 163 -13.45 16.20 -20.29
CA GLU A 163 -12.77 17.28 -21.00
C GLU A 163 -13.61 18.56 -21.12
N SER A 164 -14.91 18.46 -20.94
CA SER A 164 -15.83 19.60 -20.99
C SER A 164 -15.99 20.33 -19.66
N PHE A 165 -15.54 19.70 -18.54
CA PHE A 165 -15.73 20.25 -17.21
C PHE A 165 -14.98 21.57 -17.02
N ARG A 166 -15.69 22.60 -16.56
CA ARG A 166 -15.15 23.96 -16.39
C ARG A 166 -14.56 24.21 -15.00
N GLY A 167 -14.85 23.33 -14.03
CA GLY A 167 -14.33 23.40 -12.68
C GLY A 167 -12.94 22.79 -12.56
N GLN A 168 -12.49 22.62 -11.33
CA GLN A 168 -11.20 22.00 -11.03
C GLN A 168 -11.36 20.49 -10.87
N ILE A 169 -10.55 19.69 -11.61
CA ILE A 169 -10.43 18.23 -11.43
C ILE A 169 -9.20 17.93 -10.60
N ILE A 170 -9.35 17.05 -9.59
CA ILE A 170 -8.28 16.69 -8.66
C ILE A 170 -8.33 15.18 -8.39
N GLU A 171 -7.17 14.56 -8.30
CA GLU A 171 -7.04 13.18 -7.85
C GLU A 171 -6.40 13.13 -6.45
N THR A 172 -6.92 12.30 -5.55
CA THR A 172 -6.33 12.12 -4.21
C THR A 172 -4.90 11.57 -4.27
N SER A 173 -4.57 10.83 -5.32
CA SER A 173 -3.25 10.23 -5.57
C SER A 173 -2.19 11.22 -6.09
N SER A 174 -2.59 12.44 -6.46
CA SER A 174 -1.72 13.50 -6.98
C SER A 174 -2.22 14.88 -6.55
N TRP A 175 -2.45 15.03 -5.26
CA TRP A 175 -2.99 16.28 -4.70
C TRP A 175 -2.05 17.46 -4.95
N PRO A 176 -2.56 18.64 -5.43
CA PRO A 176 -1.74 19.80 -5.71
C PRO A 176 -0.93 20.28 -4.51
N GLY A 177 0.38 20.50 -4.70
CA GLY A 177 1.29 20.94 -3.64
C GLY A 177 0.96 22.32 -3.07
N ALA A 178 0.36 23.20 -3.87
CA ALA A 178 -0.13 24.51 -3.43
C ALA A 178 -1.43 24.43 -2.59
N GLY A 179 -1.99 23.22 -2.43
CA GLY A 179 -3.29 23.01 -1.81
C GLY A 179 -4.46 23.34 -2.74
N VAL A 180 -5.67 23.16 -2.21
CA VAL A 180 -6.93 23.43 -2.91
C VAL A 180 -7.82 24.22 -1.98
N ASP A 181 -8.43 25.30 -2.45
CA ASP A 181 -9.41 26.06 -1.67
C ASP A 181 -10.84 25.66 -2.04
N TRP A 182 -11.45 24.84 -1.19
CA TRP A 182 -12.83 24.38 -1.34
C TRP A 182 -13.83 25.16 -0.48
N ARG A 183 -13.41 26.19 0.26
CA ARG A 183 -14.26 26.97 1.13
C ARG A 183 -15.33 27.69 0.33
N GLY A 184 -16.58 27.46 0.73
CA GLY A 184 -17.74 28.03 0.06
C GLY A 184 -17.99 27.51 -1.37
N LYS A 185 -17.30 26.43 -1.81
CA LYS A 185 -17.49 25.77 -3.12
C LYS A 185 -18.40 24.57 -3.00
N ARG A 186 -19.01 24.20 -4.14
CA ARG A 186 -19.69 22.91 -4.31
C ARG A 186 -18.65 21.90 -4.72
N VAL A 187 -18.47 20.87 -3.90
CA VAL A 187 -17.46 19.83 -4.13
C VAL A 187 -18.15 18.50 -4.42
N GLY A 188 -17.72 17.82 -5.48
CA GLY A 188 -18.05 16.42 -5.74
C GLY A 188 -16.86 15.53 -5.43
N ILE A 189 -17.10 14.41 -4.73
CA ILE A 189 -16.06 13.38 -4.53
C ILE A 189 -16.58 12.04 -5.03
N ILE A 190 -15.83 11.39 -5.94
CA ILE A 190 -16.16 10.06 -6.48
C ILE A 190 -15.23 9.03 -5.84
N GLY A 191 -15.81 8.17 -5.00
CA GLY A 191 -15.13 7.09 -4.31
C GLY A 191 -15.10 7.25 -2.79
N THR A 192 -15.40 6.14 -2.10
CA THR A 192 -15.48 6.00 -0.63
C THR A 192 -14.57 4.89 -0.11
N GLY A 193 -13.39 4.72 -0.73
CA GLY A 193 -12.27 3.95 -0.18
C GLY A 193 -11.54 4.76 0.89
N SER A 194 -10.38 4.28 1.37
CA SER A 194 -9.63 4.91 2.48
C SER A 194 -9.39 6.41 2.26
N SER A 195 -9.02 6.84 1.04
CA SER A 195 -8.80 8.27 0.74
C SER A 195 -10.09 9.09 0.84
N GLY A 196 -11.22 8.57 0.32
CA GLY A 196 -12.52 9.23 0.44
C GLY A 196 -12.97 9.33 1.89
N VAL A 197 -12.89 8.23 2.64
CA VAL A 197 -13.25 8.18 4.07
C VAL A 197 -12.49 9.24 4.88
N GLN A 198 -11.22 9.49 4.57
CA GLN A 198 -10.40 10.48 5.26
C GLN A 198 -10.65 11.92 4.78
N ALA A 199 -10.88 12.13 3.48
CA ALA A 199 -11.03 13.47 2.91
C ALA A 199 -12.42 14.08 3.16
N ILE A 200 -13.47 13.26 3.10
CA ILE A 200 -14.88 13.70 3.23
C ILE A 200 -15.13 14.51 4.51
N PRO A 201 -14.74 14.07 5.71
CA PRO A 201 -15.00 14.83 6.94
C PRO A 201 -14.32 16.19 6.98
N VAL A 202 -13.14 16.30 6.38
CA VAL A 202 -12.37 17.56 6.37
C VAL A 202 -12.96 18.54 5.38
N ILE A 203 -13.29 18.08 4.16
CA ILE A 203 -13.87 18.94 3.12
C ILE A 203 -15.25 19.43 3.51
N ALA A 204 -16.07 18.58 4.14
CA ALA A 204 -17.42 18.90 4.56
C ALA A 204 -17.51 20.07 5.55
N LYS A 205 -16.43 20.36 6.29
CA LYS A 205 -16.41 21.45 7.29
C LYS A 205 -16.60 22.83 6.66
N ASP A 206 -15.99 23.04 5.48
CA ASP A 206 -15.88 24.36 4.86
C ASP A 206 -16.51 24.45 3.45
N ALA A 207 -16.84 23.33 2.81
CA ALA A 207 -17.56 23.32 1.53
C ALA A 207 -18.97 23.90 1.68
N ALA A 208 -19.42 24.66 0.68
CA ALA A 208 -20.84 25.09 0.64
C ALA A 208 -21.79 23.90 0.48
N LYS A 209 -21.39 22.94 -0.35
CA LYS A 209 -22.06 21.64 -0.52
C LYS A 209 -21.01 20.58 -0.86
N LEU A 210 -21.12 19.40 -0.27
CA LEU A 210 -20.33 18.22 -0.61
C LEU A 210 -21.26 17.12 -1.12
N THR A 211 -21.11 16.70 -2.37
CA THR A 211 -21.81 15.55 -2.95
C THR A 211 -20.86 14.36 -3.04
N VAL A 212 -21.19 13.29 -2.33
CA VAL A 212 -20.39 12.06 -2.26
C VAL A 212 -21.00 11.02 -3.18
N PHE A 213 -20.28 10.63 -4.22
CA PHE A 213 -20.69 9.59 -5.17
C PHE A 213 -20.11 8.24 -4.75
N GLN A 214 -20.95 7.38 -4.16
CA GLN A 214 -20.56 6.09 -3.62
C GLN A 214 -21.02 4.94 -4.51
N ARG A 215 -20.06 4.13 -5.02
CA ARG A 215 -20.39 2.88 -5.71
C ARG A 215 -20.54 1.70 -4.74
N THR A 216 -19.70 1.64 -3.72
CA THR A 216 -19.68 0.55 -2.75
C THR A 216 -19.27 1.10 -1.40
N ALA A 217 -20.12 0.97 -0.40
CA ALA A 217 -19.78 1.29 0.97
C ALA A 217 -18.60 0.40 1.45
N ASN A 218 -17.76 0.94 2.32
CA ASN A 218 -16.70 0.18 2.98
C ASN A 218 -16.87 0.25 4.50
N TYR A 219 -16.40 -0.78 5.21
CA TYR A 219 -16.34 -0.73 6.66
C TYR A 219 -15.31 0.30 7.11
N SER A 220 -15.72 1.15 8.04
CA SER A 220 -14.84 2.06 8.75
C SER A 220 -15.13 2.00 10.24
N VAL A 221 -14.13 2.28 11.06
CA VAL A 221 -14.25 2.29 12.52
C VAL A 221 -13.57 3.54 13.08
N PRO A 222 -13.98 4.04 14.25
CA PRO A 222 -13.35 5.20 14.86
C PRO A 222 -11.86 4.98 15.08
N ALA A 223 -11.05 5.97 14.72
CA ALA A 223 -9.62 5.99 15.06
C ALA A 223 -9.39 6.16 16.56
N GLN A 224 -10.32 6.82 17.26
CA GLN A 224 -10.08 7.34 18.61
C GLN A 224 -8.74 8.09 18.66
N ASN A 225 -8.51 8.93 17.60
CA ASN A 225 -7.26 9.66 17.46
C ASN A 225 -7.19 10.80 18.48
N GLY A 226 -5.98 11.12 18.90
CA GLY A 226 -5.67 12.19 19.83
C GLY A 226 -4.18 12.36 19.98
N PRO A 227 -3.74 13.27 20.86
CA PRO A 227 -2.32 13.43 21.17
C PRO A 227 -1.65 12.11 21.56
N MET A 228 -0.40 11.93 21.14
CA MET A 228 0.39 10.77 21.54
C MET A 228 0.52 10.70 23.06
N GLN A 229 0.23 9.53 23.62
CA GLN A 229 0.38 9.29 25.06
C GLN A 229 1.86 9.06 25.37
N ALA A 230 2.43 9.92 26.21
CA ALA A 230 3.87 9.94 26.51
C ALA A 230 4.37 8.64 27.17
N ASP A 231 3.59 8.07 28.10
CA ASP A 231 3.91 6.82 28.78
C ASP A 231 3.95 5.61 27.82
N ARG A 232 3.01 5.56 26.88
CA ARG A 232 2.96 4.52 25.86
C ARG A 232 4.13 4.64 24.88
N HIS A 233 4.45 5.88 24.46
CA HIS A 233 5.60 6.14 23.60
C HIS A 233 6.91 5.77 24.31
N GLN A 234 7.06 6.14 25.60
CA GLN A 234 8.23 5.82 26.39
C GLN A 234 8.46 4.33 26.55
N ALA A 235 7.41 3.54 26.78
CA ALA A 235 7.51 2.10 26.91
C ALA A 235 8.10 1.41 25.65
N VAL A 236 7.82 1.95 24.45
CA VAL A 236 8.41 1.44 23.19
C VAL A 236 9.85 1.94 23.03
N ILE A 237 10.14 3.20 23.40
CA ILE A 237 11.50 3.77 23.35
C ILE A 237 12.48 3.01 24.22
N ASP A 238 12.04 2.54 25.39
CA ASP A 238 12.90 1.87 26.38
C ASP A 238 13.54 0.59 25.82
N ASP A 239 12.85 -0.13 24.92
CA ASP A 239 13.41 -1.29 24.23
C ASP A 239 12.83 -1.47 22.81
N VAL A 240 13.25 -0.64 21.87
CA VAL A 240 12.82 -0.65 20.46
C VAL A 240 13.12 -1.99 19.78
N LEU A 241 14.26 -2.61 20.10
CA LEU A 241 14.66 -3.88 19.47
C LEU A 241 13.83 -5.06 19.97
N ALA A 242 13.50 -5.11 21.26
CA ALA A 242 12.57 -6.11 21.78
C ALA A 242 11.17 -5.92 21.22
N GLU A 243 10.71 -4.68 21.08
CA GLU A 243 9.44 -4.36 20.45
C GLU A 243 9.42 -4.83 18.99
N ARG A 244 10.47 -4.52 18.21
CA ARG A 244 10.62 -5.02 16.84
C ARG A 244 10.57 -6.55 16.80
N ALA A 245 11.30 -7.24 17.68
CA ALA A 245 11.31 -8.70 17.75
C ALA A 245 9.93 -9.27 18.04
N ARG A 246 9.18 -8.67 18.99
CA ARG A 246 7.81 -9.06 19.34
C ARG A 246 6.85 -8.88 18.16
N MET A 247 6.94 -7.75 17.48
CA MET A 247 6.12 -7.47 16.29
C MET A 247 6.44 -8.45 15.15
N MET A 248 7.71 -8.71 14.88
CA MET A 248 8.18 -9.66 13.86
C MET A 248 7.76 -11.10 14.15
N ASP A 249 7.59 -11.49 15.43
CA ASP A 249 7.12 -12.82 15.83
C ASP A 249 5.58 -12.94 15.84
N SER A 250 4.86 -11.89 15.46
CA SER A 250 3.40 -11.87 15.37
C SER A 250 2.90 -12.13 13.94
N TYR A 251 1.58 -12.25 13.79
CA TYR A 251 0.95 -12.43 12.48
C TYR A 251 1.12 -11.18 11.59
N ALA A 252 0.82 -10.00 12.10
CA ALA A 252 0.74 -8.78 11.30
C ALA A 252 1.85 -7.75 11.59
N GLY A 253 2.59 -7.86 12.68
CA GLY A 253 3.51 -6.80 13.10
C GLY A 253 2.81 -5.48 13.43
N ILE A 254 1.56 -5.53 13.87
CA ILE A 254 0.74 -4.38 14.24
C ILE A 254 0.26 -4.57 15.66
N ASN A 255 0.62 -3.67 16.56
CA ASN A 255 0.37 -3.81 17.98
C ASN A 255 -1.11 -4.01 18.33
N ALA A 256 -2.02 -3.31 17.68
CA ALA A 256 -3.46 -3.46 17.87
C ALA A 256 -3.98 -4.88 17.55
N LEU A 257 -3.23 -5.67 16.78
CA LEU A 257 -3.57 -7.03 16.39
C LEU A 257 -2.81 -8.11 17.17
N ILE A 258 -1.85 -7.73 18.04
CA ILE A 258 -1.10 -8.65 18.90
C ILE A 258 -1.87 -8.82 20.22
N ARG A 259 -2.80 -9.75 20.23
CA ARG A 259 -3.64 -10.05 21.41
C ARG A 259 -4.03 -11.52 21.44
N GLU A 260 -4.26 -12.02 22.63
CA GLU A 260 -4.84 -13.34 22.84
C GLU A 260 -6.37 -13.22 22.72
N VAL A 261 -6.93 -13.86 21.72
CA VAL A 261 -8.37 -13.92 21.48
C VAL A 261 -8.78 -15.36 21.22
N ARG A 262 -10.01 -15.71 21.63
CA ARG A 262 -10.60 -17.03 21.42
C ARG A 262 -11.47 -17.00 20.15
N PRO A 263 -11.82 -18.17 19.57
CA PRO A 263 -12.86 -18.26 18.55
C PRO A 263 -14.18 -17.66 19.05
N SER A 264 -14.97 -17.11 18.14
CA SER A 264 -16.25 -16.46 18.46
C SER A 264 -17.21 -17.36 19.25
N THR A 265 -17.16 -18.67 18.99
CA THR A 265 -17.99 -19.70 19.66
C THR A 265 -17.68 -19.90 21.15
N ASP A 266 -16.53 -19.46 21.61
CA ASP A 266 -16.09 -19.60 23.00
C ASP A 266 -16.53 -18.44 23.90
N TYR A 267 -17.33 -17.52 23.35
CA TYR A 267 -17.92 -16.39 24.06
C TYR A 267 -19.43 -16.55 24.13
N SER A 268 -20.05 -16.21 25.28
CA SER A 268 -21.50 -16.04 25.32
C SER A 268 -21.94 -14.83 24.47
N PRO A 269 -23.21 -14.72 24.08
CA PRO A 269 -23.70 -13.53 23.35
C PRO A 269 -23.40 -12.20 24.05
N GLU A 270 -23.48 -12.17 25.38
CA GLU A 270 -23.18 -11.00 26.22
C GLU A 270 -21.68 -10.68 26.18
N GLU A 271 -20.81 -11.70 26.25
CA GLU A 271 -19.37 -11.53 26.13
C GLU A 271 -18.95 -11.07 24.73
N GLN A 272 -19.60 -11.59 23.67
CA GLN A 272 -19.40 -11.15 22.29
C GLN A 272 -19.70 -9.66 22.15
N GLN A 273 -20.87 -9.23 22.62
CA GLN A 273 -21.27 -7.84 22.59
C GLN A 273 -20.32 -6.95 23.39
N ALA A 274 -19.91 -7.38 24.58
CA ALA A 274 -18.99 -6.62 25.40
C ALA A 274 -17.58 -6.49 24.76
N ALA A 275 -17.10 -7.54 24.09
CA ALA A 275 -15.83 -7.51 23.37
C ALA A 275 -15.88 -6.54 22.18
N LEU A 276 -16.96 -6.55 21.41
CA LEU A 276 -17.19 -5.65 20.28
C LEU A 276 -17.30 -4.19 20.73
N GLU A 277 -18.06 -3.91 21.80
CA GLU A 277 -18.19 -2.56 22.36
C GLU A 277 -16.88 -2.01 22.85
N ARG A 278 -16.11 -2.82 23.59
CA ARG A 278 -14.78 -2.45 24.06
C ARG A 278 -13.87 -2.09 22.91
N GLN A 279 -13.84 -2.94 21.87
CA GLN A 279 -13.00 -2.67 20.69
C GLN A 279 -13.45 -1.43 19.93
N TRP A 280 -14.73 -1.15 19.86
CA TRP A 280 -15.25 0.08 19.26
C TRP A 280 -14.78 1.34 20.02
N GLN A 281 -14.73 1.27 21.36
CA GLN A 281 -14.24 2.35 22.21
C GLN A 281 -12.70 2.52 22.12
N GLU A 282 -11.96 1.42 21.96
CA GLU A 282 -10.51 1.47 21.71
C GLU A 282 -10.19 2.02 20.32
N GLY A 283 -11.04 1.71 19.33
CA GLY A 283 -10.89 2.11 17.94
C GLY A 283 -9.80 1.36 17.17
N GLY A 284 -9.60 1.78 15.93
CA GLY A 284 -8.49 1.32 15.07
C GLY A 284 -8.60 -0.11 14.57
N GLN A 285 -7.47 -0.63 14.08
CA GLN A 285 -7.40 -1.93 13.40
C GLN A 285 -7.72 -3.13 14.30
N GLY A 286 -7.75 -2.98 15.61
CA GLY A 286 -8.12 -4.05 16.53
C GLY A 286 -9.48 -4.69 16.27
N MET A 287 -10.40 -3.98 15.60
CA MET A 287 -11.68 -4.54 15.14
C MET A 287 -11.50 -5.72 14.16
N MET A 288 -10.32 -5.87 13.56
CA MET A 288 -9.97 -7.00 12.69
C MET A 288 -9.58 -8.27 13.46
N ALA A 289 -9.43 -8.19 14.79
CA ALA A 289 -8.97 -9.28 15.66
C ALA A 289 -9.75 -9.34 16.99
N VAL A 290 -11.08 -9.14 16.96
CA VAL A 290 -11.95 -9.31 18.12
C VAL A 290 -12.12 -10.80 18.45
N PHE A 291 -12.22 -11.63 17.42
CA PHE A 291 -12.30 -13.08 17.52
C PHE A 291 -11.22 -13.75 16.67
N ALA A 292 -10.66 -14.86 17.16
CA ALA A 292 -9.58 -15.57 16.47
C ALA A 292 -9.98 -16.12 15.10
N ASP A 293 -11.25 -16.43 14.89
CA ASP A 293 -11.80 -17.05 13.68
C ASP A 293 -12.47 -16.07 12.71
N GLN A 294 -12.57 -14.78 13.01
CA GLN A 294 -13.36 -13.84 12.21
C GLN A 294 -12.88 -13.64 10.76
N GLN A 295 -11.62 -13.95 10.44
CA GLN A 295 -11.10 -13.84 9.08
C GLN A 295 -11.37 -15.07 8.21
N THR A 296 -11.81 -16.18 8.81
CA THR A 296 -11.99 -17.48 8.18
C THR A 296 -13.40 -18.04 8.36
N ASN A 297 -14.07 -17.71 9.45
CA ASN A 297 -15.42 -18.15 9.78
C ASN A 297 -16.45 -17.08 9.35
N PRO A 298 -17.34 -17.38 8.37
CA PRO A 298 -18.32 -16.39 7.92
C PRO A 298 -19.31 -15.97 9.00
N VAL A 299 -19.61 -16.82 9.98
CA VAL A 299 -20.52 -16.47 11.09
C VAL A 299 -19.86 -15.44 12.02
N ALA A 300 -18.62 -15.67 12.40
CA ALA A 300 -17.86 -14.72 13.23
C ALA A 300 -17.65 -13.37 12.49
N ALA A 301 -17.32 -13.43 11.20
CA ALA A 301 -17.16 -12.25 10.37
C ALA A 301 -18.47 -11.44 10.25
N GLU A 302 -19.60 -12.13 10.09
CA GLU A 302 -20.91 -11.47 10.01
C GLU A 302 -21.33 -10.85 11.35
N LEU A 303 -21.02 -11.50 12.47
CA LEU A 303 -21.27 -10.94 13.80
C LEU A 303 -20.57 -9.58 13.98
N VAL A 304 -19.28 -9.49 13.62
CA VAL A 304 -18.54 -8.23 13.66
C VAL A 304 -19.07 -7.22 12.64
N SER A 305 -19.44 -7.69 11.45
CA SER A 305 -19.99 -6.86 10.39
C SER A 305 -21.32 -6.21 10.77
N GLU A 306 -22.23 -7.01 11.35
CA GLU A 306 -23.53 -6.49 11.79
C GLU A 306 -23.39 -5.53 12.97
N PHE A 307 -22.45 -5.78 13.86
CA PHE A 307 -22.14 -4.83 14.93
C PHE A 307 -21.74 -3.47 14.34
N VAL A 308 -20.82 -3.43 13.37
CA VAL A 308 -20.40 -2.17 12.72
C VAL A 308 -21.57 -1.52 11.99
N ARG A 309 -22.40 -2.29 11.25
CA ARG A 309 -23.60 -1.75 10.60
C ARG A 309 -24.59 -1.17 11.61
N SER A 310 -24.76 -1.80 12.77
CA SER A 310 -25.61 -1.27 13.85
C SER A 310 -25.10 0.09 14.37
N LYS A 311 -23.77 0.26 14.47
CA LYS A 311 -23.15 1.55 14.83
C LYS A 311 -23.38 2.61 13.76
N ILE A 312 -23.28 2.27 12.47
CA ILE A 312 -23.61 3.19 11.37
C ILE A 312 -25.04 3.69 11.50
N ARG A 313 -26.02 2.79 11.73
CA ARG A 313 -27.43 3.15 11.91
C ARG A 313 -27.69 3.99 13.17
N GLN A 314 -26.87 3.85 14.20
CA GLN A 314 -26.96 4.68 15.41
C GLN A 314 -26.39 6.09 15.19
N ILE A 315 -25.31 6.22 14.39
CA ILE A 315 -24.62 7.48 14.15
C ILE A 315 -25.36 8.33 13.12
N VAL A 316 -25.76 7.72 11.99
CA VAL A 316 -26.39 8.43 10.86
C VAL A 316 -27.90 8.54 11.08
N ARG A 317 -28.39 9.77 11.14
CA ARG A 317 -29.80 10.08 11.52
C ARG A 317 -30.81 9.70 10.45
N ASP A 318 -30.47 9.98 9.17
CA ASP A 318 -31.34 9.60 8.07
C ASP A 318 -31.22 8.11 7.77
N PRO A 319 -32.31 7.33 7.88
CA PRO A 319 -32.25 5.88 7.73
C PRO A 319 -31.90 5.43 6.31
N ILE A 320 -32.20 6.20 5.28
CA ILE A 320 -31.86 5.87 3.89
C ILE A 320 -30.36 6.02 3.68
N THR A 321 -29.79 7.13 4.14
CA THR A 321 -28.34 7.39 4.12
C THR A 321 -27.60 6.34 4.96
N ALA A 322 -28.09 6.02 6.16
CA ALA A 322 -27.51 5.00 7.03
C ALA A 322 -27.42 3.62 6.32
N GLU A 323 -28.52 3.18 5.70
CA GLU A 323 -28.54 1.91 4.97
C GLU A 323 -27.67 1.93 3.71
N THR A 324 -27.51 3.07 3.06
CA THR A 324 -26.61 3.26 1.91
C THR A 324 -25.15 3.19 2.32
N LEU A 325 -24.82 3.66 3.52
CA LEU A 325 -23.48 3.59 4.10
C LEU A 325 -23.14 2.21 4.71
N CYS A 326 -24.13 1.37 4.97
CA CYS A 326 -23.91 0.01 5.45
C CYS A 326 -23.31 -0.87 4.35
N PRO A 327 -22.08 -1.46 4.53
CA PRO A 327 -21.52 -2.36 3.54
C PRO A 327 -22.35 -3.64 3.41
N LYS A 328 -22.61 -4.03 2.16
CA LYS A 328 -23.43 -5.21 1.81
C LYS A 328 -22.69 -6.14 0.85
N GLY A 329 -22.94 -7.45 0.98
CA GLY A 329 -22.40 -8.47 0.07
C GLY A 329 -20.98 -8.94 0.38
N PHE A 330 -20.34 -8.42 1.43
CA PHE A 330 -19.07 -8.90 1.95
C PHE A 330 -18.92 -8.55 3.44
N PRO A 331 -18.29 -9.42 4.24
CA PRO A 331 -18.02 -9.12 5.64
C PRO A 331 -16.81 -8.19 5.82
N ILE A 332 -16.66 -7.68 7.04
CA ILE A 332 -15.49 -6.93 7.47
C ILE A 332 -14.20 -7.76 7.24
N GLY A 333 -13.11 -7.11 6.83
CA GLY A 333 -11.82 -7.79 6.57
C GLY A 333 -11.62 -8.29 5.14
N VAL A 334 -12.66 -8.31 4.29
CA VAL A 334 -12.51 -8.60 2.86
C VAL A 334 -11.79 -7.48 2.12
N ARG A 335 -11.97 -6.25 2.60
CA ARG A 335 -11.25 -5.06 2.14
C ARG A 335 -10.51 -4.45 3.31
N ARG A 336 -9.51 -3.60 3.03
CA ARG A 336 -8.84 -2.84 4.09
C ARG A 336 -9.88 -2.10 4.92
N LEU A 337 -9.85 -2.32 6.23
CA LEU A 337 -10.71 -1.61 7.18
C LEU A 337 -10.34 -0.13 7.18
N GLY A 338 -11.31 0.74 6.98
CA GLY A 338 -11.14 2.17 7.19
C GLY A 338 -10.98 2.47 8.68
N VAL A 339 -10.05 3.37 8.99
CA VAL A 339 -9.92 3.96 10.33
C VAL A 339 -10.15 5.45 10.15
N ASP A 340 -11.21 5.98 10.76
CA ASP A 340 -11.71 7.31 10.45
C ASP A 340 -11.83 8.23 11.67
N THR A 341 -11.98 9.51 11.36
CA THR A 341 -12.38 10.53 12.31
C THR A 341 -13.63 11.20 11.76
N ASP A 342 -14.77 10.98 12.40
CA ASP A 342 -16.08 11.59 12.12
C ASP A 342 -16.68 11.25 10.73
N TYR A 343 -16.27 10.13 10.07
CA TYR A 343 -16.74 9.81 8.71
C TYR A 343 -18.27 9.67 8.65
N TYR A 344 -18.85 8.81 9.47
CA TYR A 344 -20.31 8.59 9.45
C TYR A 344 -21.10 9.79 9.98
N ASP A 345 -20.58 10.47 11.01
CA ASP A 345 -21.23 11.65 11.58
C ASP A 345 -21.30 12.81 10.57
N THR A 346 -20.35 12.87 9.63
CA THR A 346 -20.32 13.87 8.56
C THR A 346 -21.57 13.86 7.70
N PHE A 347 -22.20 12.71 7.50
CA PHE A 347 -23.45 12.58 6.72
C PHE A 347 -24.70 13.11 7.45
N ASN A 348 -24.58 13.55 8.68
CA ASN A 348 -25.63 14.26 9.42
C ASN A 348 -25.64 15.79 9.16
N ARG A 349 -24.71 16.30 8.36
CA ARG A 349 -24.59 17.72 8.03
C ARG A 349 -25.52 18.09 6.88
N ASP A 350 -26.17 19.23 6.96
CA ASP A 350 -27.11 19.71 5.94
C ASP A 350 -26.44 19.99 4.58
N ASN A 351 -25.14 20.24 4.58
CA ASN A 351 -24.37 20.50 3.36
C ASN A 351 -23.76 19.25 2.72
N VAL A 352 -24.05 18.04 3.22
CA VAL A 352 -23.50 16.78 2.70
C VAL A 352 -24.61 15.92 2.10
N GLU A 353 -24.43 15.51 0.86
CA GLU A 353 -25.33 14.63 0.13
C GLU A 353 -24.61 13.34 -0.29
N LEU A 354 -25.26 12.20 -0.10
CA LEU A 354 -24.77 10.89 -0.55
C LEU A 354 -25.57 10.42 -1.77
N VAL A 355 -24.88 10.09 -2.86
CA VAL A 355 -25.45 9.53 -4.08
C VAL A 355 -24.97 8.08 -4.23
N ASP A 356 -25.91 7.12 -4.20
CA ASP A 356 -25.61 5.72 -4.50
C ASP A 356 -25.54 5.51 -6.02
N VAL A 357 -24.33 5.51 -6.58
CA VAL A 357 -24.15 5.37 -8.03
C VAL A 357 -24.37 3.94 -8.57
N LYS A 358 -24.80 3.00 -7.73
CA LYS A 358 -25.37 1.73 -8.20
C LYS A 358 -26.84 1.86 -8.53
N ALA A 359 -27.57 2.60 -7.70
CA ALA A 359 -28.99 2.87 -7.90
C ALA A 359 -29.21 4.02 -8.90
N ASP A 360 -28.32 5.01 -8.88
CA ASP A 360 -28.35 6.21 -9.73
C ASP A 360 -26.99 6.39 -10.46
N PRO A 361 -26.71 5.63 -11.54
CA PRO A 361 -25.41 5.60 -12.18
C PRO A 361 -24.98 6.97 -12.73
N ILE A 362 -23.68 7.27 -12.62
CA ILE A 362 -23.05 8.40 -13.32
C ILE A 362 -23.14 8.13 -14.81
N VAL A 363 -23.77 9.05 -15.56
CA VAL A 363 -23.89 9.00 -17.01
C VAL A 363 -22.68 9.65 -17.65
N ARG A 364 -22.34 10.87 -17.20
CA ARG A 364 -21.18 11.63 -17.72
C ARG A 364 -20.79 12.77 -16.78
N ILE A 365 -19.66 13.37 -17.05
CA ILE A 365 -19.27 14.66 -16.51
C ILE A 365 -19.73 15.74 -17.49
N THR A 366 -20.37 16.77 -16.97
CA THR A 366 -20.87 17.92 -17.75
C THR A 366 -19.97 19.15 -17.56
N PRO A 367 -20.14 20.22 -18.32
CA PRO A 367 -19.42 21.47 -18.06
C PRO A 367 -19.61 22.03 -16.64
N ASN A 368 -20.67 21.69 -15.93
CA ASN A 368 -21.02 22.28 -14.65
C ASN A 368 -21.04 21.26 -13.48
N GLY A 369 -20.90 19.95 -13.74
CA GLY A 369 -21.01 18.96 -12.67
C GLY A 369 -20.98 17.51 -13.11
N VAL A 370 -21.66 16.68 -12.36
CA VAL A 370 -21.80 15.24 -12.57
C VAL A 370 -23.26 14.93 -12.91
N GLU A 371 -23.52 14.36 -14.07
CA GLU A 371 -24.85 13.92 -14.47
C GLU A 371 -25.02 12.44 -14.09
N THR A 372 -26.04 12.16 -13.30
CA THR A 372 -26.50 10.80 -13.01
C THR A 372 -27.80 10.53 -13.77
N ALA A 373 -28.32 9.31 -13.70
CA ALA A 373 -29.58 8.95 -14.35
C ALA A 373 -30.78 9.80 -13.84
N SER A 374 -30.71 10.27 -12.60
CA SER A 374 -31.78 11.10 -11.99
C SER A 374 -31.62 12.61 -12.26
N GLY A 375 -30.45 13.08 -12.68
CA GLY A 375 -30.22 14.50 -12.95
C GLY A 375 -28.79 14.97 -12.77
N GLU A 376 -28.57 16.26 -12.89
CA GLU A 376 -27.25 16.89 -12.76
C GLU A 376 -27.00 17.35 -11.32
N HIS A 377 -25.82 17.02 -10.80
CA HIS A 377 -25.28 17.49 -9.54
C HIS A 377 -24.21 18.56 -9.84
N PRO A 378 -24.54 19.86 -9.67
CA PRO A 378 -23.59 20.93 -9.96
C PRO A 378 -22.43 20.95 -8.97
N VAL A 379 -21.18 20.98 -9.47
CA VAL A 379 -19.96 21.06 -8.65
C VAL A 379 -18.96 22.03 -9.27
N ASP A 380 -18.18 22.69 -8.42
CA ASP A 380 -17.10 23.62 -8.82
C ASP A 380 -15.73 22.90 -8.78
N ILE A 381 -15.63 21.87 -7.92
CA ILE A 381 -14.45 21.03 -7.77
C ILE A 381 -14.90 19.57 -7.80
N LEU A 382 -14.25 18.76 -8.64
CA LEU A 382 -14.50 17.32 -8.74
C LEU A 382 -13.25 16.56 -8.31
N ILE A 383 -13.38 15.74 -7.25
CA ILE A 383 -12.31 14.98 -6.65
C ILE A 383 -12.48 13.49 -6.98
N PHE A 384 -11.45 12.88 -7.53
CA PHE A 384 -11.40 11.44 -7.78
C PHE A 384 -10.60 10.72 -6.70
N ALA A 385 -11.27 9.81 -5.97
CA ALA A 385 -10.69 8.91 -4.98
C ALA A 385 -10.79 7.44 -5.45
N LEU A 386 -10.30 7.14 -6.66
CA LEU A 386 -10.53 5.88 -7.38
C LEU A 386 -9.57 4.75 -7.00
N GLY A 387 -8.55 5.04 -6.17
CA GLY A 387 -7.56 4.08 -5.73
C GLY A 387 -6.50 3.80 -6.78
N PHE A 388 -5.87 2.61 -6.68
CA PHE A 388 -4.65 2.26 -7.38
C PHE A 388 -4.78 0.94 -8.14
N ASP A 389 -3.96 0.78 -9.17
CA ASP A 389 -3.60 -0.51 -9.75
C ASP A 389 -2.54 -1.12 -8.84
N ALA A 390 -3.02 -1.88 -7.84
CA ALA A 390 -2.22 -2.35 -6.73
C ALA A 390 -1.28 -3.49 -7.16
N PHE A 391 -0.12 -3.59 -6.51
CA PHE A 391 0.91 -4.62 -6.64
C PHE A 391 1.65 -4.63 -7.98
N THR A 392 0.94 -4.70 -9.11
CA THR A 392 1.54 -4.94 -10.44
C THR A 392 1.72 -3.69 -11.27
N GLY A 393 0.87 -2.68 -11.09
CA GLY A 393 0.84 -1.50 -11.95
C GLY A 393 2.12 -0.67 -11.95
N ALA A 394 2.83 -0.59 -10.83
CA ALA A 394 4.11 0.13 -10.76
C ALA A 394 5.23 -0.64 -11.46
N ILE A 395 5.23 -1.97 -11.37
CA ILE A 395 6.20 -2.84 -12.02
C ILE A 395 6.04 -2.75 -13.55
N ASP A 396 4.81 -2.78 -14.03
CA ASP A 396 4.50 -2.66 -15.46
C ASP A 396 4.96 -1.32 -16.04
N ARG A 397 4.70 -0.21 -15.33
CA ARG A 397 5.07 1.15 -15.75
C ARG A 397 6.58 1.42 -15.76
N ALA A 398 7.40 0.61 -15.08
CA ALA A 398 8.85 0.75 -15.07
C ALA A 398 9.53 0.23 -16.34
N GLY A 399 8.79 -0.40 -17.26
CA GLY A 399 9.29 -0.86 -18.55
C GLY A 399 10.37 -1.93 -18.45
N ILE A 400 10.24 -2.84 -17.47
CA ILE A 400 11.17 -3.96 -17.23
C ILE A 400 11.08 -4.95 -18.39
N ARG A 401 12.25 -5.37 -18.94
CA ARG A 401 12.33 -6.38 -19.99
C ARG A 401 13.50 -7.33 -19.72
N ASN A 402 13.24 -8.64 -19.82
CA ASN A 402 14.27 -9.67 -19.74
C ASN A 402 15.05 -9.78 -21.07
N GLU A 403 15.95 -10.76 -21.19
CA GLU A 403 16.74 -11.01 -22.39
C GLU A 403 15.90 -11.29 -23.66
N LYS A 404 14.68 -11.82 -23.48
CA LYS A 404 13.73 -12.12 -24.56
C LYS A 404 12.82 -10.96 -24.91
N GLY A 405 12.94 -9.83 -24.19
CA GLY A 405 12.04 -8.68 -24.32
C GLY A 405 10.71 -8.83 -23.62
N GLU A 406 10.52 -9.86 -22.78
CA GLU A 406 9.28 -10.11 -22.03
C GLU A 406 9.24 -9.22 -20.77
N ALA A 407 8.04 -8.72 -20.44
CA ALA A 407 7.77 -8.06 -19.16
C ALA A 407 7.41 -9.10 -18.07
N PRO A 408 7.56 -8.77 -16.77
CA PRO A 408 7.02 -9.58 -15.70
C PRO A 408 5.52 -9.89 -15.88
N THR A 409 4.74 -8.89 -16.25
CA THR A 409 3.29 -8.99 -16.44
C THR A 409 2.85 -9.88 -17.60
N ASP A 410 3.70 -10.09 -18.61
CA ASP A 410 3.44 -11.03 -19.71
C ASP A 410 3.27 -12.48 -19.21
N ARG A 411 3.92 -12.80 -18.07
CA ARG A 411 3.84 -14.12 -17.43
C ARG A 411 2.71 -14.23 -16.39
N TRP A 412 2.10 -13.11 -16.02
CA TRP A 412 1.15 -13.00 -14.90
C TRP A 412 -0.34 -13.04 -15.33
N ARG A 413 -0.65 -13.63 -16.47
CA ARG A 413 -2.02 -13.71 -17.00
C ARG A 413 -3.03 -14.36 -16.04
N ARG A 414 -2.58 -15.29 -15.19
CA ARG A 414 -3.41 -15.98 -14.17
C ARG A 414 -3.21 -15.39 -12.75
N GLY A 415 -2.33 -14.44 -12.61
CA GLY A 415 -1.93 -13.81 -11.36
C GLY A 415 -0.42 -13.65 -11.26
N PRO A 416 0.04 -12.79 -10.36
CA PRO A 416 1.47 -12.58 -10.13
C PRO A 416 2.18 -13.87 -9.72
N ARG A 417 3.38 -14.06 -10.30
CA ARG A 417 4.24 -15.22 -10.06
C ARG A 417 5.60 -14.71 -9.60
N THR A 418 6.02 -15.12 -8.43
CA THR A 418 7.27 -14.71 -7.81
C THR A 418 7.76 -15.82 -6.88
N LEU A 419 9.02 -15.81 -6.51
CA LEU A 419 9.52 -16.58 -5.37
C LEU A 419 9.65 -15.63 -4.16
N LEU A 420 8.96 -15.94 -3.07
CA LEU A 420 8.90 -15.17 -1.82
C LEU A 420 8.42 -13.70 -1.97
N GLY A 421 7.87 -13.31 -3.12
CA GLY A 421 7.60 -11.89 -3.40
C GLY A 421 8.87 -11.05 -3.58
N LEU A 422 10.03 -11.69 -3.74
CA LEU A 422 11.33 -11.06 -3.84
C LEU A 422 11.94 -11.12 -5.23
N MET A 423 11.75 -12.20 -5.99
CA MET A 423 12.29 -12.36 -7.35
C MET A 423 11.32 -13.06 -8.28
N ILE A 424 11.57 -12.92 -9.58
CA ILE A 424 10.78 -13.49 -10.68
C ILE A 424 11.70 -14.40 -11.52
N ALA A 425 11.25 -15.59 -11.88
CA ALA A 425 12.00 -16.47 -12.77
C ALA A 425 12.17 -15.84 -14.16
N GLY A 426 13.38 -15.89 -14.70
CA GLY A 426 13.73 -15.28 -15.99
C GLY A 426 14.09 -13.78 -15.92
N PHE A 427 14.23 -13.21 -14.72
CA PHE A 427 14.66 -11.82 -14.49
C PHE A 427 15.83 -11.79 -13.50
N PRO A 428 17.05 -12.10 -13.97
CA PRO A 428 18.22 -12.17 -13.11
C PRO A 428 18.50 -10.84 -12.42
N ASN A 429 18.95 -10.89 -11.15
CA ASN A 429 19.35 -9.71 -10.37
C ASN A 429 18.28 -8.62 -10.21
N LEU A 430 17.01 -8.95 -10.49
CA LEU A 430 15.84 -8.07 -10.25
C LEU A 430 15.19 -8.49 -8.95
N PHE A 431 15.21 -7.60 -7.97
CA PHE A 431 14.56 -7.80 -6.68
C PHE A 431 13.35 -6.88 -6.52
N MET A 432 12.35 -7.35 -5.78
CA MET A 432 11.16 -6.57 -5.42
C MET A 432 11.09 -6.41 -3.90
N VAL A 433 10.89 -5.20 -3.43
CA VAL A 433 10.65 -4.91 -2.02
C VAL A 433 9.17 -5.10 -1.73
N SER A 434 8.83 -6.04 -0.86
CA SER A 434 7.44 -6.37 -0.50
C SER A 434 6.53 -6.63 -1.72
N GLY A 435 7.06 -7.34 -2.73
CA GLY A 435 6.35 -7.61 -3.98
C GLY A 435 5.17 -8.58 -3.84
N PRO A 436 4.44 -8.86 -4.96
CA PRO A 436 3.35 -9.82 -4.98
C PRO A 436 3.81 -11.19 -4.48
N GLY A 437 2.99 -11.87 -3.68
CA GLY A 437 3.36 -13.14 -3.05
C GLY A 437 4.12 -13.01 -1.73
N SER A 438 4.47 -11.79 -1.28
CA SER A 438 4.84 -11.50 0.11
C SER A 438 3.59 -11.21 0.96
N PRO A 439 3.67 -11.15 2.30
CA PRO A 439 2.57 -10.72 3.15
C PRO A 439 2.07 -9.31 2.85
N SER A 440 2.97 -8.41 2.42
CA SER A 440 2.66 -7.09 1.88
C SER A 440 1.65 -6.30 2.72
N VAL A 441 0.51 -5.94 2.12
CA VAL A 441 -0.54 -5.09 2.71
C VAL A 441 -1.33 -5.73 3.87
N LEU A 442 -1.13 -7.02 4.15
CA LEU A 442 -1.75 -7.70 5.29
C LEU A 442 -0.98 -7.52 6.59
N VAL A 443 0.23 -6.98 6.52
CA VAL A 443 1.14 -6.80 7.65
C VAL A 443 1.66 -5.38 7.73
N ASN A 444 2.41 -5.06 8.75
CA ASN A 444 3.11 -3.79 8.88
C ASN A 444 4.15 -3.64 7.76
N LEU A 445 3.91 -2.70 6.86
CA LEU A 445 4.76 -2.48 5.70
C LEU A 445 6.13 -1.90 6.05
N MET A 446 6.28 -1.21 7.18
CA MET A 446 7.59 -0.74 7.64
C MET A 446 8.50 -1.93 7.92
N LEU A 447 8.04 -2.86 8.78
CA LEU A 447 8.77 -4.09 9.12
C LEU A 447 8.99 -5.01 7.92
N MET A 448 7.98 -5.14 7.04
CA MET A 448 8.10 -5.98 5.86
C MET A 448 9.12 -5.44 4.87
N ASN A 449 9.19 -4.11 4.71
CA ASN A 449 10.21 -3.47 3.86
C ASN A 449 11.60 -3.66 4.44
N GLU A 450 11.78 -3.40 5.76
CA GLU A 450 13.06 -3.66 6.43
C GLU A 450 13.50 -5.12 6.21
N TYR A 451 12.63 -6.07 6.49
CA TYR A 451 12.95 -7.50 6.35
C TYR A 451 13.29 -7.90 4.90
N SER A 452 12.51 -7.42 3.94
CA SER A 452 12.77 -7.71 2.51
C SER A 452 14.12 -7.17 2.07
N ILE A 453 14.46 -5.97 2.50
CA ILE A 453 15.70 -5.29 2.11
C ILE A 453 16.91 -5.94 2.79
N ASP A 454 16.81 -6.27 4.08
CA ASP A 454 17.83 -7.02 4.80
C ASP A 454 18.14 -8.33 4.06
N TRP A 455 17.10 -9.11 3.72
CA TRP A 455 17.26 -10.36 2.97
C TRP A 455 17.93 -10.14 1.61
N ILE A 456 17.56 -9.09 0.87
CA ILE A 456 18.11 -8.77 -0.45
C ILE A 456 19.60 -8.40 -0.34
N VAL A 457 19.96 -7.52 0.60
CA VAL A 457 21.33 -7.06 0.79
C VAL A 457 22.23 -8.21 1.26
N ASP A 458 21.74 -9.05 2.18
CA ASP A 458 22.46 -10.26 2.62
C ASP A 458 22.65 -11.25 1.46
N CYS A 459 21.67 -11.37 0.56
CA CYS A 459 21.75 -12.18 -0.65
C CYS A 459 22.84 -11.65 -1.61
N ILE A 460 22.94 -10.35 -1.82
CA ILE A 460 23.98 -9.72 -2.65
C ILE A 460 25.36 -10.02 -2.08
N LYS A 461 25.57 -9.87 -0.78
CA LYS A 461 26.83 -10.18 -0.10
C LYS A 461 27.21 -11.67 -0.21
N TRP A 462 26.21 -12.54 -0.05
CA TRP A 462 26.44 -13.98 -0.21
C TRP A 462 26.86 -14.34 -1.65
N LEU A 463 26.28 -13.68 -2.66
CA LEU A 463 26.69 -13.85 -4.06
C LEU A 463 28.14 -13.43 -4.27
N ASP A 464 28.55 -12.29 -3.72
CA ASP A 464 29.91 -11.77 -3.82
C ASP A 464 30.91 -12.71 -3.16
N ALA A 465 30.61 -13.21 -1.97
CA ALA A 465 31.40 -14.20 -1.27
C ALA A 465 31.60 -15.52 -2.07
N LYS A 466 30.63 -15.86 -2.93
CA LYS A 466 30.69 -17.02 -3.83
C LYS A 466 31.36 -16.74 -5.17
N GLY A 467 31.68 -15.48 -5.47
CA GLY A 467 32.17 -15.07 -6.78
C GLY A 467 31.16 -15.30 -7.91
N ALA A 468 29.85 -15.29 -7.57
CA ALA A 468 28.76 -15.40 -8.53
C ALA A 468 28.31 -14.00 -8.99
N ARG A 469 28.01 -13.84 -10.28
CA ARG A 469 27.56 -12.56 -10.84
C ARG A 469 26.06 -12.40 -10.88
N THR A 470 25.32 -13.49 -11.04
CA THR A 470 23.87 -13.44 -11.17
C THR A 470 23.17 -14.40 -10.24
N ILE A 471 21.96 -14.03 -9.87
CA ILE A 471 20.96 -14.87 -9.18
C ILE A 471 19.59 -14.66 -9.80
N GLU A 472 18.81 -15.72 -9.93
CA GLU A 472 17.40 -15.64 -10.32
C GLU A 472 16.61 -16.80 -9.71
N ALA A 473 15.30 -16.60 -9.52
CA ALA A 473 14.40 -17.67 -9.10
C ALA A 473 14.31 -18.77 -10.15
N THR A 474 14.24 -20.04 -9.72
CA THR A 474 13.90 -21.14 -10.65
C THR A 474 12.39 -21.17 -10.88
N VAL A 475 11.95 -21.67 -12.03
CA VAL A 475 10.53 -21.81 -12.37
C VAL A 475 9.84 -22.73 -11.37
N GLU A 476 10.48 -23.84 -11.02
CA GLU A 476 9.96 -24.85 -10.10
C GLU A 476 9.73 -24.28 -8.68
N ALA A 477 10.65 -23.46 -8.19
CA ALA A 477 10.52 -22.82 -6.88
C ALA A 477 9.46 -21.70 -6.90
N GLU A 478 9.37 -20.95 -8.00
CA GLU A 478 8.32 -19.96 -8.23
C GLU A 478 6.93 -20.63 -8.25
N ASP A 479 6.79 -21.79 -8.95
CA ASP A 479 5.55 -22.57 -9.00
C ASP A 479 5.13 -23.05 -7.61
N ALA A 480 6.05 -23.65 -6.87
CA ALA A 480 5.82 -24.13 -5.52
C ALA A 480 5.41 -22.98 -4.56
N TRP A 481 6.00 -21.81 -4.72
CA TRP A 481 5.63 -20.65 -3.90
C TRP A 481 4.23 -20.11 -4.26
N VAL A 482 3.86 -20.07 -5.53
CA VAL A 482 2.51 -19.69 -5.97
C VAL A 482 1.46 -20.64 -5.39
N GLU A 483 1.74 -21.95 -5.35
CA GLU A 483 0.87 -22.95 -4.71
C GLU A 483 0.75 -22.72 -3.20
N GLU A 484 1.87 -22.41 -2.52
CA GLU A 484 1.85 -22.12 -1.08
C GLU A 484 1.04 -20.85 -0.78
N VAL A 485 1.20 -19.77 -1.56
CA VAL A 485 0.37 -18.56 -1.44
C VAL A 485 -1.11 -18.88 -1.61
N ALA A 486 -1.48 -19.65 -2.62
CA ALA A 486 -2.86 -20.05 -2.86
C ALA A 486 -3.42 -20.92 -1.71
N LYS A 487 -2.64 -21.85 -1.18
CA LYS A 487 -2.99 -22.70 -0.04
C LYS A 487 -3.26 -21.87 1.21
N THR A 488 -2.40 -20.92 1.58
CA THR A 488 -2.60 -20.08 2.75
C THR A 488 -3.83 -19.18 2.63
N ALA A 489 -4.16 -18.75 1.41
CA ALA A 489 -5.32 -17.92 1.12
C ALA A 489 -6.67 -18.70 1.12
N SER A 490 -6.66 -20.01 0.88
CA SER A 490 -7.85 -20.82 0.63
C SER A 490 -8.92 -20.75 1.72
N HIS A 491 -8.51 -20.56 2.96
CA HIS A 491 -9.39 -20.45 4.13
C HIS A 491 -9.87 -19.02 4.41
N ARG A 492 -9.29 -18.01 3.78
CA ARG A 492 -9.63 -16.62 4.01
C ARG A 492 -10.87 -16.18 3.25
N LEU A 493 -11.77 -15.49 3.94
CA LEU A 493 -12.97 -14.91 3.32
C LEU A 493 -12.60 -13.88 2.23
N ALA A 494 -11.54 -13.10 2.44
CA ALA A 494 -11.04 -12.12 1.49
C ALA A 494 -10.60 -12.74 0.14
N ALA A 495 -10.12 -13.97 0.12
CA ALA A 495 -9.73 -14.66 -1.12
C ALA A 495 -10.93 -15.14 -1.95
N ARG A 496 -12.11 -15.30 -1.32
CA ARG A 496 -13.32 -15.82 -1.95
C ARG A 496 -14.17 -14.75 -2.63
N ILE A 497 -13.94 -13.49 -2.30
CA ILE A 497 -14.74 -12.33 -2.75
C ILE A 497 -13.84 -11.38 -3.56
N PRO A 498 -14.27 -10.90 -4.76
CA PRO A 498 -13.50 -9.97 -5.55
C PRO A 498 -13.19 -8.69 -4.77
N ASN A 499 -11.91 -8.36 -4.68
CA ASN A 499 -11.44 -7.13 -4.06
C ASN A 499 -10.08 -6.72 -4.67
N TRP A 500 -9.50 -5.62 -4.24
CA TRP A 500 -8.26 -5.08 -4.78
C TRP A 500 -7.00 -5.92 -4.49
N MET A 501 -7.09 -6.89 -3.56
CA MET A 501 -6.03 -7.88 -3.27
C MET A 501 -6.17 -9.17 -4.11
N THR A 502 -7.16 -9.23 -4.99
CA THR A 502 -7.37 -10.37 -5.88
C THR A 502 -7.09 -9.98 -7.33
N HIS A 503 -6.38 -10.84 -8.05
CA HIS A 503 -6.19 -10.75 -9.49
C HIS A 503 -7.25 -11.62 -10.19
N GLN A 504 -7.88 -11.08 -11.22
CA GLN A 504 -8.79 -11.82 -12.09
C GLN A 504 -8.01 -12.26 -13.32
N GLY A 505 -7.80 -13.58 -13.44
CA GLY A 505 -7.12 -14.15 -14.59
C GLY A 505 -7.95 -14.07 -15.88
N GLU A 506 -7.28 -14.09 -17.04
CA GLU A 506 -7.93 -14.09 -18.36
C GLU A 506 -8.82 -15.32 -18.58
N ASP A 507 -8.53 -16.43 -17.92
CA ASP A 507 -9.30 -17.68 -17.95
C ASP A 507 -10.46 -17.72 -16.93
N GLY A 508 -10.74 -16.59 -16.25
CA GLY A 508 -11.75 -16.48 -15.22
C GLY A 508 -11.30 -16.96 -13.84
N SER A 509 -10.06 -17.46 -13.70
CA SER A 509 -9.48 -17.81 -12.41
C SER A 509 -9.31 -16.59 -11.52
N ARG A 510 -9.21 -16.82 -10.20
CA ARG A 510 -8.92 -15.75 -9.24
C ARG A 510 -7.75 -16.15 -8.38
N ALA A 511 -6.75 -15.28 -8.29
CA ALA A 511 -5.61 -15.42 -7.41
C ALA A 511 -5.65 -14.36 -6.30
N PHE A 512 -5.46 -14.77 -5.06
CA PHE A 512 -5.22 -13.84 -3.95
C PHE A 512 -3.73 -13.51 -3.93
N ILE A 513 -3.41 -12.24 -4.02
CA ILE A 513 -2.03 -11.80 -4.29
C ILE A 513 -1.13 -11.90 -3.05
N PRO A 514 -1.52 -11.41 -1.84
CA PRO A 514 -0.64 -11.47 -0.68
C PRO A 514 -0.51 -12.88 -0.10
N TYR A 515 0.65 -13.18 0.49
CA TYR A 515 0.84 -14.37 1.32
C TYR A 515 0.03 -14.25 2.62
N ALA A 516 -0.93 -15.14 2.82
CA ALA A 516 -1.97 -14.97 3.82
C ALA A 516 -1.69 -15.57 5.19
N ALA A 517 -0.56 -16.24 5.39
CA ALA A 517 -0.19 -16.80 6.71
C ALA A 517 0.55 -15.81 7.63
N GLY A 518 0.80 -14.57 7.17
CA GLY A 518 1.36 -13.50 7.98
C GLY A 518 2.88 -13.48 8.06
N LEU A 519 3.38 -12.51 8.82
CA LEU A 519 4.80 -12.15 8.87
C LEU A 519 5.69 -13.27 9.44
N LYS A 520 5.31 -13.82 10.60
CA LYS A 520 6.08 -14.91 11.25
C LYS A 520 6.22 -16.13 10.34
N ALA A 521 5.13 -16.59 9.73
CA ALA A 521 5.17 -17.77 8.83
C ALA A 521 5.97 -17.48 7.56
N TYR A 522 5.87 -16.28 6.99
CA TYR A 522 6.67 -15.86 5.85
C TYR A 522 8.18 -15.90 6.16
N ARG A 523 8.58 -15.40 7.33
CA ARG A 523 9.99 -15.42 7.76
C ARG A 523 10.54 -16.84 7.84
N VAL A 524 9.76 -17.81 8.33
CA VAL A 524 10.20 -19.22 8.36
C VAL A 524 10.58 -19.73 6.97
N HIS A 525 9.81 -19.39 5.93
CA HIS A 525 10.12 -19.75 4.56
C HIS A 525 11.37 -19.02 4.04
N ALA A 526 11.45 -17.72 4.25
CA ALA A 526 12.55 -16.89 3.77
C ALA A 526 13.88 -17.24 4.46
N GLU A 527 13.87 -17.45 5.78
CA GLU A 527 15.02 -17.90 6.57
C GLU A 527 15.41 -19.34 6.22
N GLY A 528 14.44 -20.23 5.99
CA GLY A 528 14.68 -21.58 5.50
C GLY A 528 15.41 -21.61 4.15
N CYS A 529 15.04 -20.71 3.25
CA CYS A 529 15.72 -20.53 1.96
C CYS A 529 17.19 -20.10 2.15
N VAL A 530 17.45 -19.11 3.00
CA VAL A 530 18.81 -18.64 3.32
C VAL A 530 19.66 -19.75 3.94
N ASN A 531 19.13 -20.44 4.96
CA ASN A 531 19.80 -21.53 5.67
C ASN A 531 20.17 -22.71 4.75
N ALA A 532 19.39 -22.91 3.68
CA ALA A 532 19.66 -23.91 2.64
C ALA A 532 20.55 -23.37 1.49
N GLY A 533 21.25 -22.25 1.70
CA GLY A 533 22.14 -21.65 0.71
C GLY A 533 21.42 -21.03 -0.47
N TYR A 534 20.30 -20.35 -0.21
CA TYR A 534 19.39 -19.74 -1.18
C TYR A 534 18.76 -20.78 -2.12
N ALA A 535 18.26 -21.87 -1.52
CA ALA A 535 17.55 -22.90 -2.27
C ALA A 535 16.34 -22.32 -3.03
N GLY A 536 16.12 -22.79 -4.25
CA GLY A 536 15.11 -22.25 -5.17
C GLY A 536 15.61 -21.14 -6.08
N PHE A 537 16.88 -20.71 -5.89
CA PHE A 537 17.54 -19.78 -6.79
C PHE A 537 18.69 -20.47 -7.52
N ARG A 538 18.95 -20.06 -8.75
CA ARG A 538 20.14 -20.43 -9.50
C ARG A 538 21.10 -19.25 -9.62
N THR A 539 22.39 -19.54 -9.54
CA THR A 539 23.46 -18.54 -9.67
C THR A 539 24.36 -18.86 -10.85
N SER A 540 24.94 -17.83 -11.49
CA SER A 540 25.99 -18.01 -12.49
C SER A 540 27.19 -17.09 -12.21
N ARG A 541 28.36 -17.47 -12.76
CA ARG A 541 29.61 -16.69 -12.73
C ARG A 541 29.70 -15.73 -13.90
#